data_2e8fb4d3fa224a9c60be5fb4abac0209
#
_entry.id   2e8fb4d3fa224a9c60be5fb4abac0209
#
_cell.length_a   1.000
_cell.length_b   1.000
_cell.length_c   1.000
_cell.angle_alpha   90.00
_cell.angle_beta   90.00
_cell.angle_gamma   90.00
#
_symmetry.space_group_name_H-M   'P 1'
#
loop_
_entity.id
_entity.type
_entity.pdbx_description
1 polymer ?
#
loop_
_entity_poly.entity_id
_entity_poly.type
_entity_poly.pdbx_seq_one_letter_code
_entity_poly.pdbx_strand_id
1 'polypeptide(L)'
;MPFLQPDHKPTIKHPSGHPVAVRAAFNTLGDFIPRSFCIEDDNMEIFKYKVSAVKAIKDKYMVKIFYCAFEAHGLRNDITLCFDVTGCRWVIE
;
A
#
# COMPACT_ATOMS: atom_id res chain seq x y z
N MET A 1 25.53 5.61 1.15
CA MET A 1 24.85 5.84 1.24
C MET A 1 24.67 6.17 1.54
N PRO A 2 24.72 6.04 1.59
CA PRO A 2 24.11 6.24 1.84
C PRO A 2 23.69 6.61 2.01
N PHE A 3 23.66 6.45 2.09
CA PHE A 3 22.91 6.76 2.10
C PHE A 3 22.35 6.93 2.34
N LEU A 4 22.37 6.86 2.34
CA LEU A 4 21.50 6.97 2.41
C LEU A 4 20.90 6.79 2.54
N GLN A 5 20.85 6.59 2.64
CA GLN A 5 20.08 6.34 2.65
C GLN A 5 19.26 6.35 2.88
N PRO A 6 19.15 6.20 3.07
CA PRO A 6 18.25 6.10 3.15
C PRO A 6 17.47 5.79 3.58
N ASP A 7 17.44 5.39 3.89
CA ASP A 7 16.91 5.12 4.03
C ASP A 7 16.00 5.14 4.30
N HIS A 8 15.81 5.05 4.09
CA HIS A 8 14.81 5.31 4.34
C HIS A 8 13.50 5.00 3.93
N LYS A 9 13.40 4.23 3.62
CA LYS A 9 12.07 3.78 3.64
C LYS A 9 11.68 3.44 4.99
N PRO A 10 11.65 4.43 5.80
CA PRO A 10 11.52 4.20 7.21
C PRO A 10 10.21 3.58 7.59
N THR A 11 9.22 3.75 6.75
CA THR A 11 7.88 3.38 7.16
C THR A 11 7.43 2.05 6.62
N ILE A 12 8.17 1.49 5.67
CA ILE A 12 7.70 0.27 5.03
C ILE A 12 8.58 -0.86 5.49
N LYS A 13 8.52 -1.15 6.78
CA LYS A 13 9.28 -2.25 7.35
C LYS A 13 8.39 -3.33 7.90
N HIS A 14 7.14 -3.32 7.51
CA HIS A 14 6.21 -4.31 7.99
C HIS A 14 6.39 -5.61 7.24
N PRO A 15 6.26 -6.74 7.92
CA PRO A 15 6.33 -8.00 7.23
C PRO A 15 5.16 -8.18 6.28
N SER A 16 5.36 -9.05 5.31
CA SER A 16 4.31 -9.41 4.40
C SER A 16 3.07 -9.86 5.16
N GLY A 17 1.91 -9.42 4.71
CA GLY A 17 0.66 -9.75 5.38
C GLY A 17 0.25 -8.77 6.44
N HIS A 18 1.01 -7.72 6.66
CA HIS A 18 0.69 -6.73 7.69
C HIS A 18 -0.59 -5.97 7.31
N PRO A 19 -1.57 -5.88 8.20
CA PRO A 19 -2.81 -5.16 7.91
C PRO A 19 -2.55 -3.69 7.67
N VAL A 20 -3.33 -3.11 6.75
CA VAL A 20 -3.18 -1.70 6.40
C VAL A 20 -4.57 -1.15 6.11
N ALA A 21 -4.80 0.10 6.46
CA ALA A 21 -6.05 0.77 6.14
C ALA A 21 -5.90 1.42 4.77
N VAL A 22 -6.88 1.20 3.90
CA VAL A 22 -6.82 1.69 2.52
C VAL A 22 -8.12 2.40 2.20
N ARG A 23 -8.00 3.55 1.53
CA ARG A 23 -9.14 4.23 0.93
C ARG A 23 -9.12 3.92 -0.56
N ALA A 24 -10.20 3.34 -1.05
CA ALA A 24 -10.29 2.92 -2.43
C ALA A 24 -11.41 3.65 -3.14
N ALA A 25 -11.29 3.79 -4.45
CA ALA A 25 -12.33 4.38 -5.28
C ALA A 25 -12.92 3.29 -6.16
N PHE A 26 -14.25 3.24 -6.22
CA PHE A 26 -14.98 2.29 -7.06
C PHE A 26 -15.56 3.02 -8.25
N ASN A 27 -15.57 2.36 -9.40
CA ASN A 27 -16.27 2.89 -10.57
C ASN A 27 -17.66 2.28 -10.66
N THR A 28 -18.39 2.65 -11.72
CA THR A 28 -19.76 2.20 -11.88
C THR A 28 -19.89 0.72 -12.17
N LEU A 29 -18.80 0.08 -12.57
CA LEU A 29 -18.79 -1.34 -12.87
C LEU A 29 -18.39 -2.20 -11.68
N GLY A 30 -18.09 -1.57 -10.54
CA GLY A 30 -17.68 -2.31 -9.37
C GLY A 30 -16.19 -2.55 -9.27
N ASP A 31 -15.42 -2.10 -10.25
CA ASP A 31 -13.96 -2.18 -10.15
C ASP A 31 -13.45 -1.11 -9.20
N PHE A 32 -12.32 -1.37 -8.56
CA PHE A 32 -11.80 -0.42 -7.59
C PHE A 32 -10.28 -0.38 -7.66
N ILE A 33 -9.73 0.76 -7.20
CA ILE A 33 -8.29 0.94 -7.08
C ILE A 33 -7.99 1.63 -5.75
N PRO A 34 -6.84 1.36 -5.13
CA PRO A 34 -6.47 2.05 -3.91
C PRO A 34 -6.04 3.48 -4.22
N ARG A 35 -6.50 4.42 -3.41
CA ARG A 35 -6.17 5.84 -3.58
C ARG A 35 -5.23 6.34 -2.51
N SER A 36 -5.32 5.80 -1.31
CA SER A 36 -4.42 6.15 -0.22
C SER A 36 -4.41 5.02 0.79
N PHE A 37 -3.37 5.01 1.61
CA PHE A 37 -3.27 4.00 2.65
C PHE A 37 -2.63 4.60 3.89
N CYS A 38 -2.86 3.97 5.03
CA CYS A 38 -2.33 4.41 6.31
C CYS A 38 -1.58 3.25 6.95
N ILE A 39 -0.40 3.56 7.46
CA ILE A 39 0.43 2.61 8.18
C ILE A 39 0.61 3.10 9.60
N GLU A 40 0.45 2.20 10.55
CA GLU A 40 0.68 2.50 11.95
C GLU A 40 2.02 1.90 12.36
N ASP A 41 2.89 2.70 12.96
CA ASP A 41 4.20 2.21 13.37
C ASP A 41 4.15 1.66 14.80
N ASP A 42 5.32 1.25 15.31
CA ASP A 42 5.41 0.65 16.63
C ASP A 42 5.07 1.62 17.74
N ASN A 43 5.12 2.91 17.48
CA ASN A 43 4.78 3.95 18.45
C ASN A 43 3.33 4.37 18.33
N MET A 44 2.55 3.65 17.54
CA MET A 44 1.14 3.94 17.29
C MET A 44 0.93 5.24 16.55
N GLU A 45 1.97 5.72 15.86
CA GLU A 45 1.84 6.85 14.95
C GLU A 45 1.28 6.39 13.63
N ILE A 46 0.38 7.18 13.07
CA ILE A 46 -0.27 6.83 11.81
C ILE A 46 0.31 7.70 10.71
N PHE A 47 0.79 7.05 9.67
CA PHE A 47 1.33 7.72 8.49
C PHE A 47 0.40 7.46 7.31
N LYS A 48 -0.04 8.55 6.69
CA LYS A 48 -0.96 8.46 5.56
C LYS A 48 -0.22 8.81 4.29
N TYR A 49 -0.36 7.96 3.28
CA TYR A 49 0.30 8.15 2.00
C TYR A 49 -0.73 8.08 0.88
N LYS A 50 -0.55 8.92 -0.12
CA LYS A 50 -1.40 8.93 -1.29
C LYS A 50 -0.77 8.06 -2.37
N VAL A 51 -1.58 7.20 -2.98
CA VAL A 51 -1.10 6.39 -4.10
C VAL A 51 -0.98 7.30 -5.31
N SER A 52 0.23 7.42 -5.84
CA SER A 52 0.46 8.28 -7.00
C SER A 52 0.18 7.55 -8.31
N ALA A 53 0.33 6.22 -8.31
CA ALA A 53 0.05 5.44 -9.51
C ALA A 53 -0.22 3.98 -9.12
N VAL A 54 -1.12 3.35 -9.85
CA VAL A 54 -1.29 1.91 -9.81
C VAL A 54 -0.66 1.37 -11.07
N LYS A 55 0.48 0.70 -10.91
CA LYS A 55 1.29 0.28 -12.04
C LYS A 55 0.77 -1.00 -12.68
N ALA A 56 0.20 -1.87 -11.89
CA ALA A 56 -0.33 -3.14 -12.39
C ALA A 56 -1.30 -3.72 -11.37
N ILE A 57 -2.22 -4.54 -11.87
CA ILE A 57 -3.20 -5.22 -11.05
C ILE A 57 -3.15 -6.68 -11.43
N LYS A 58 -3.11 -7.56 -10.44
CA LYS A 58 -3.08 -8.98 -10.67
C LYS A 58 -4.16 -9.65 -9.83
N ASP A 59 -4.97 -10.47 -10.46
CA ASP A 59 -5.98 -11.23 -9.75
C ASP A 59 -5.48 -12.64 -9.50
N LYS A 60 -5.53 -13.04 -8.24
CA LYS A 60 -5.31 -14.41 -7.84
C LYS A 60 -6.55 -14.90 -7.14
N TYR A 61 -6.62 -16.20 -6.90
CA TYR A 61 -7.77 -16.76 -6.23
C TYR A 61 -7.99 -16.06 -4.89
N MET A 62 -9.14 -15.41 -4.76
CA MET A 62 -9.57 -14.73 -3.53
C MET A 62 -8.68 -13.56 -3.09
N VAL A 63 -7.77 -13.11 -3.94
CA VAL A 63 -6.89 -11.98 -3.61
C VAL A 63 -6.71 -11.13 -4.84
N LYS A 64 -6.77 -9.81 -4.66
CA LYS A 64 -6.50 -8.85 -5.72
C LYS A 64 -5.27 -8.06 -5.33
N ILE A 65 -4.25 -8.07 -6.19
CA ILE A 65 -2.95 -7.50 -5.89
C ILE A 65 -2.75 -6.25 -6.71
N PHE A 66 -2.39 -5.15 -6.03
CA PHE A 66 -2.15 -3.85 -6.68
C PHE A 66 -0.69 -3.47 -6.48
N TYR A 67 0.03 -3.33 -7.58
CA TYR A 67 1.41 -2.86 -7.54
C TYR A 67 1.38 -1.35 -7.70
N CYS A 68 1.73 -0.64 -6.64
CA CYS A 68 1.50 0.80 -6.55
C CYS A 68 2.78 1.56 -6.34
N ALA A 69 2.72 2.86 -6.66
CA ALA A 69 3.78 3.79 -6.32
C ALA A 69 3.18 4.87 -5.42
N PHE A 70 3.99 5.36 -4.51
CA PHE A 70 3.60 6.49 -3.66
C PHE A 70 4.84 7.33 -3.39
N GLU A 71 4.63 8.53 -2.89
CA GLU A 71 5.73 9.42 -2.57
C GLU A 71 5.79 9.65 -1.07
N ALA A 72 7.01 9.57 -0.54
CA ALA A 72 7.27 9.87 0.86
C ALA A 72 8.58 10.61 0.92
N HIS A 73 8.58 11.74 1.63
CA HIS A 73 9.79 12.57 1.78
C HIS A 73 10.38 12.97 0.44
N GLY A 74 9.53 13.25 -0.54
CA GLY A 74 9.97 13.66 -1.87
C GLY A 74 10.53 12.54 -2.72
N LEU A 75 10.48 11.30 -2.25
CA LEU A 75 11.01 10.16 -2.98
C LEU A 75 9.88 9.23 -3.39
N ARG A 76 10.05 8.66 -4.57
CA ARG A 76 9.09 7.68 -5.08
C ARG A 76 9.41 6.32 -4.50
N ASN A 77 8.38 5.67 -3.99
CA ASN A 77 8.49 4.34 -3.38
C ASN A 77 7.47 3.42 -4.00
N ASP A 78 7.76 2.14 -3.96
CA ASP A 78 6.82 1.12 -4.42
C ASP A 78 6.25 0.38 -3.25
N ILE A 79 4.99 -0.02 -3.38
CA ILE A 79 4.34 -0.83 -2.37
C ILE A 79 3.35 -1.76 -3.07
N THR A 80 3.21 -2.96 -2.53
CA THR A 80 2.23 -3.91 -3.04
C THR A 80 1.13 -4.03 -2.01
N LEU A 81 -0.09 -3.68 -2.43
CA LEU A 81 -1.27 -3.74 -1.58
C LEU A 81 -2.15 -4.88 -2.06
N CYS A 82 -2.54 -5.74 -1.13
CA CYS A 82 -3.39 -6.90 -1.45
C CYS A 82 -4.73 -6.77 -0.78
N PHE A 83 -5.79 -6.95 -1.54
CA PHE A 83 -7.13 -7.01 -0.98
C PHE A 83 -7.54 -8.47 -0.88
N ASP A 84 -7.80 -8.91 0.34
CA ASP A 84 -8.26 -10.25 0.63
C ASP A 84 -9.78 -10.24 0.52
N VAL A 85 -10.30 -10.86 -0.53
CA VAL A 85 -11.73 -10.85 -0.79
C VAL A 85 -12.50 -11.58 0.31
N THR A 86 -11.94 -12.67 0.80
CA THR A 86 -12.61 -13.47 1.83
C THR A 86 -12.74 -12.71 3.13
N GLY A 87 -11.66 -12.05 3.57
CA GLY A 87 -11.67 -11.31 4.82
C GLY A 87 -12.10 -9.87 4.67
N CYS A 88 -12.29 -9.38 3.44
CA CYS A 88 -12.64 -7.99 3.16
C CYS A 88 -11.67 -7.02 3.80
N ARG A 89 -10.38 -7.30 3.68
CA ARG A 89 -9.38 -6.45 4.31
C ARG A 89 -8.14 -6.32 3.42
N TRP A 90 -7.36 -5.28 3.69
CA TRP A 90 -6.15 -4.98 2.96
C TRP A 90 -4.94 -5.38 3.77
N VAL A 91 -3.93 -5.88 3.09
CA VAL A 91 -2.63 -6.18 3.71
C VAL A 91 -1.52 -5.72 2.77
N ILE A 92 -0.35 -5.49 3.35
CA ILE A 92 0.86 -5.21 2.59
C ILE A 92 1.51 -6.54 2.26
N GLU A 93 1.86 -6.70 1.04
CA GLU A 93 2.56 -7.92 0.66
C GLU A 93 4.04 -7.78 0.87
#